data_3a269a4fa546325f34d3a611854a642f
#
_entry.id   3a269a4fa546325f34d3a611854a642f
#
_cell.length_a   1.000
_cell.length_b   1.000
_cell.length_c   1.000
_cell.angle_alpha   90.00
_cell.angle_beta   90.00
_cell.angle_gamma   90.00
#
_symmetry.space_group_name_H-M   'P 1'
#
loop_
_entity.id
_entity.type
_entity.pdbx_description
1 polymer ?
#
loop_
_entity_poly.entity_id
_entity_poly.type
_entity_poly.pdbx_seq_one_letter_code
_entity_poly.pdbx_strand_id
1 'polypeptide(L)' 'MDIGKAKEYFGLGLIQSAVVRSPSVLHNGWTIELSGNIGSAQPTLHTARGDVRQFKTLDAAAKAVREIGLREWRVITE' A
#
# COMPACT_ATOMS: atom_id res chain seq x y z
N MET A 1 -4.34 -2.81 6.66
CA MET A 1 -5.48 -3.28 5.83
C MET A 1 -4.97 -4.13 4.67
N ASP A 2 -5.74 -5.08 4.20
CA ASP A 2 -5.38 -5.86 3.03
C ASP A 2 -5.85 -5.15 1.75
N ILE A 3 -5.52 -5.73 0.60
CA ILE A 3 -5.82 -5.09 -0.68
C ILE A 3 -7.33 -4.98 -0.93
N GLY A 4 -8.11 -5.94 -0.46
CA GLY A 4 -9.57 -5.88 -0.60
C GLY A 4 -10.15 -4.70 0.17
N LYS A 5 -9.69 -4.52 1.40
CA LYS A 5 -10.11 -3.40 2.23
C LYS A 5 -9.64 -2.07 1.65
N ALA A 6 -8.44 -2.05 1.09
CA ALA A 6 -7.91 -0.85 0.45
C ALA A 6 -8.76 -0.42 -0.75
N LYS A 7 -9.17 -1.38 -1.57
CA LYS A 7 -10.06 -1.10 -2.71
C LYS A 7 -11.39 -0.53 -2.23
N GLU A 8 -11.95 -1.12 -1.20
CA GLU A 8 -13.21 -0.65 -0.62
C GLU A 8 -13.08 0.78 -0.11
N TYR A 9 -12.02 1.05 0.65
CA TYR A 9 -11.80 2.39 1.20
C TYR A 9 -11.54 3.41 0.11
N PHE A 10 -10.79 3.04 -0.91
CA PHE A 10 -10.58 3.93 -2.04
C PHE A 10 -11.90 4.25 -2.75
N GLY A 11 -12.74 3.24 -2.96
CA GLY A 11 -14.05 3.43 -3.58
C GLY A 11 -14.95 4.36 -2.79
N LEU A 12 -14.77 4.40 -1.47
CA LEU A 12 -15.52 5.30 -0.58
C LEU A 12 -14.90 6.70 -0.49
N GLY A 13 -13.79 6.94 -1.21
CA GLY A 13 -13.12 8.23 -1.16
C GLY A 13 -12.28 8.46 0.07
N LEU A 14 -11.97 7.41 0.83
CA LEU A 14 -11.24 7.53 2.09
C LEU A 14 -9.73 7.50 1.92
N ILE A 15 -9.22 6.88 0.84
CA ILE A 15 -7.79 6.84 0.56
C ILE A 15 -7.45 7.93 -0.44
N GLN A 16 -6.49 8.78 -0.09
CA GLN A 16 -6.11 9.93 -0.90
C GLN A 16 -4.72 9.80 -1.51
N SER A 17 -3.83 9.05 -0.88
CA SER A 17 -2.47 8.92 -1.38
C SER A 17 -1.86 7.60 -0.99
N ALA A 18 -0.78 7.25 -1.70
CA ALA A 18 -0.01 6.04 -1.42
C ALA A 18 1.48 6.36 -1.55
N VAL A 19 2.28 5.68 -0.75
CA VAL A 19 3.73 5.72 -0.82
C VAL A 19 4.23 4.30 -0.94
N VAL A 20 5.10 4.07 -1.93
CA VAL A 20 5.79 2.80 -2.10
C VAL A 20 7.20 2.97 -1.56
N ARG A 21 7.59 2.13 -0.61
CA ARG A 21 8.90 2.21 0.02
C ARG A 21 9.77 1.05 -0.42
N SER A 22 11.05 1.36 -0.65
CA SER A 22 12.02 0.34 -1.07
C SER A 22 12.30 -0.66 0.04
N PRO A 23 12.88 -1.83 -0.30
CA PRO A 23 13.32 -2.79 0.71
C PRO A 23 14.26 -2.13 1.72
N SER A 24 14.18 -2.57 2.97
CA SER A 24 14.95 -2.00 4.06
C SER A 24 15.40 -3.12 4.99
N VAL A 25 16.05 -2.73 6.08
CA VAL A 25 16.47 -3.69 7.13
C VAL A 25 15.26 -4.41 7.71
N LEU A 26 14.13 -3.72 7.80
CA LEU A 26 12.91 -4.29 8.40
C LEU A 26 12.12 -5.17 7.45
N HIS A 27 12.17 -4.86 6.15
CA HIS A 27 11.37 -5.58 5.15
C HIS A 27 12.22 -5.86 3.92
N ASN A 28 12.27 -7.12 3.51
CA ASN A 28 13.06 -7.55 2.36
C ASN A 28 12.46 -7.14 1.02
N GLY A 29 11.20 -6.72 1.01
CA GLY A 29 10.51 -6.34 -0.22
C GLY A 29 9.99 -4.92 -0.16
N TRP A 30 9.44 -4.50 -1.29
CA TRP A 30 8.78 -3.21 -1.39
C TRP A 30 7.46 -3.24 -0.61
N THR A 31 7.16 -2.16 0.09
CA THR A 31 5.94 -2.05 0.89
C THR A 31 5.10 -0.87 0.43
N ILE A 32 3.82 -0.89 0.74
CA ILE A 32 2.88 0.16 0.35
C ILE A 32 2.25 0.74 1.61
N GLU A 33 2.26 2.05 1.71
CA GLU A 33 1.63 2.78 2.80
C GLU A 33 0.56 3.69 2.24
N LEU A 34 -0.66 3.56 2.76
CA LEU A 34 -1.81 4.31 2.29
C LEU A 34 -2.17 5.39 3.30
N SER A 35 -2.63 6.52 2.82
CA SER A 35 -3.06 7.60 3.70
C SER A 35 -4.34 8.25 3.19
N GLY A 36 -5.05 8.87 4.13
CA GLY A 36 -6.32 9.50 3.88
C GLY A 36 -7.14 9.51 5.15
N ASN A 37 -8.45 9.55 5.00
CA ASN A 37 -9.37 9.54 6.14
C ASN A 37 -9.75 8.09 6.48
N ILE A 38 -8.76 7.33 6.93
CA ILE A 38 -8.90 5.89 7.16
C ILE A 38 -9.16 5.52 8.62
N GLY A 39 -9.30 6.52 9.49
CA GLY A 39 -9.59 6.29 10.90
C GLY A 39 -8.49 5.52 11.59
N SER A 40 -8.86 4.44 12.30
CA SER A 40 -7.91 3.60 13.03
C SER A 40 -7.32 2.46 12.19
N ALA A 41 -7.65 2.40 10.90
CA ALA A 41 -7.11 1.36 10.03
C ALA A 41 -5.60 1.56 9.86
N GLN A 42 -4.85 0.46 9.79
CA GLN A 42 -3.41 0.53 9.62
C GLN A 42 -3.06 1.00 8.21
N PRO A 43 -2.18 1.99 8.08
CA PRO A 43 -1.84 2.54 6.76
C PRO A 43 -1.03 1.59 5.90
N THR A 44 -0.21 0.73 6.50
CA THR A 44 0.62 -0.20 5.72
C THR A 44 -0.23 -1.35 5.18
N LEU A 45 -0.03 -1.68 3.91
CA LEU A 45 -0.75 -2.78 3.28
C LEU A 45 -0.29 -4.11 3.86
N HIS A 46 -1.25 -4.94 4.26
CA HIS A 46 -1.01 -6.25 4.87
C HIS A 46 -1.59 -7.36 4.01
N THR A 47 -1.11 -8.57 4.24
CA THR A 47 -1.73 -9.77 3.68
C THR A 47 -3.00 -10.09 4.46
N ALA A 48 -3.80 -11.02 3.92
CA ALA A 48 -4.99 -11.47 4.63
C ALA A 48 -4.67 -12.11 5.97
N ARG A 49 -3.45 -12.59 6.16
CA ARG A 49 -3.00 -13.19 7.42
C ARG A 49 -2.53 -12.15 8.44
N GLY A 50 -2.40 -10.90 8.03
CA GLY A 50 -1.97 -9.83 8.92
C GLY A 50 -0.49 -9.48 8.85
N ASP A 51 0.28 -10.12 7.99
CA ASP A 51 1.69 -9.77 7.78
C ASP A 51 1.80 -8.59 6.83
N VAL A 52 2.85 -7.79 6.98
CA VAL A 52 3.11 -6.70 6.03
C VAL A 52 3.28 -7.28 4.63
N ARG A 53 2.50 -6.79 3.67
CA ARG A 53 2.59 -7.23 2.28
C ARG A 53 3.88 -6.72 1.67
N GLN A 54 4.70 -7.63 1.16
CA GLN A 54 5.98 -7.28 0.55
C GLN A 54 5.97 -7.72 -0.91
N PHE A 55 6.50 -6.85 -1.78
CA PHE A 55 6.57 -7.10 -3.22
C PHE A 55 8.03 -7.24 -3.62
N LYS A 56 8.31 -8.15 -4.54
CA LYS A 56 9.69 -8.40 -4.97
C LYS A 56 10.25 -7.27 -5.81
N THR A 57 9.40 -6.56 -6.53
CA THR A 57 9.82 -5.49 -7.44
C THR A 57 8.96 -4.27 -7.25
N LEU A 58 9.51 -3.13 -7.65
CA LEU A 58 8.75 -1.88 -7.68
C LEU A 58 7.54 -2.01 -8.64
N ASP A 59 7.73 -2.68 -9.77
CA ASP A 59 6.65 -2.87 -10.74
C ASP A 59 5.47 -3.61 -10.13
N ALA A 60 5.75 -4.65 -9.33
CA ALA A 60 4.69 -5.41 -8.67
C ALA A 60 3.95 -4.54 -7.65
N ALA A 61 4.69 -3.73 -6.88
CA ALA A 61 4.08 -2.82 -5.93
C ALA A 61 3.23 -1.77 -6.63
N ALA A 62 3.75 -1.18 -7.71
CA ALA A 62 3.01 -0.19 -8.48
C ALA A 62 1.72 -0.77 -9.06
N LYS A 63 1.78 -2.00 -9.54
CA LYS A 63 0.60 -2.69 -10.07
C LYS A 63 -0.47 -2.83 -8.98
N ALA A 64 -0.06 -3.16 -7.77
CA ALA A 64 -0.98 -3.27 -6.64
C ALA A 64 -1.63 -1.93 -6.29
N VAL A 65 -0.86 -0.84 -6.30
CA VAL A 65 -1.40 0.50 -6.06
C VAL A 65 -2.44 0.87 -7.11
N ARG A 66 -2.16 0.57 -8.37
CA ARG A 66 -3.11 0.82 -9.46
C ARG A 66 -4.35 -0.06 -9.33
N GLU A 67 -4.19 -1.29 -8.87
CA GLU A 67 -5.32 -2.19 -8.64
C GLU A 67 -6.24 -1.63 -7.56
N ILE A 68 -5.69 -0.99 -6.53
CA ILE A 68 -6.49 -0.32 -5.50
C ILE A 68 -7.31 0.81 -6.12
N GLY A 69 -6.74 1.51 -7.10
CA GLY A 69 -7.44 2.57 -7.84
C GLY A 69 -6.67 3.86 -7.98
N LEU A 70 -5.54 4.00 -7.31
CA LEU A 70 -4.77 5.25 -7.38
C LEU A 70 -4.04 5.33 -8.73
N ARG A 71 -3.94 6.56 -9.26
CA ARG A 71 -3.21 6.85 -10.49
C ARG A 71 -1.91 7.57 -10.24
N GLU A 72 -1.74 8.11 -9.04
CA GLU A 72 -0.53 8.79 -8.63
C GLU A 72 -0.11 8.26 -7.27
N TRP A 73 1.18 8.09 -7.08
CA TRP A 73 1.74 7.69 -5.80
C TRP A 73 3.19 8.12 -5.77
N ARG A 74 3.75 8.15 -4.56
CA ARG A 74 5.15 8.49 -4.36
C ARG A 74 5.95 7.22 -4.16
N VAL A 75 7.19 7.25 -4.61
CA VAL A 75 8.15 6.16 -4.37
C VAL A 75 9.29 6.76 -3.54
N ILE A 76 9.54 6.14 -2.39
CA ILE A 76 10.63 6.54 -1.52
C ILE A 76 11.64 5.41 -1.47
N THR A 77 12.86 5.73 -1.87
CA THR A 77 13.98 4.79 -1.82
C THR A 77 14.94 5.22 -0.72
N GLU A 78 15.54 4.25 -0.06
CA GLU A 78 16.47 4.51 1.05
C GLU A 78 17.88 4.08 0.70
#